data_9856440b42c38f66f110600251386b92
#
_entry.id   9856440b42c38f66f110600251386b92
#
_cell.length_a   1.000
_cell.length_b   1.000
_cell.length_c   1.000
_cell.angle_alpha   90.00
_cell.angle_beta   90.00
_cell.angle_gamma   90.00
#
_symmetry.space_group_name_H-M   'P 1'
#
loop_
_entity.id
_entity.type
_entity.pdbx_description
1 polymer ?
#
loop_
_entity_poly.entity_id
_entity_poly.type
_entity_poly.pdbx_seq_one_letter_code
_entity_poly.pdbx_strand_id
1 'polypeptide(L)'
;MNLDDIERKQLILIDFLSNTIKDNTWKIKAEYQTSDNDSKVIVVQEQTGSKVVFYDSDTTPLYNYYSINVYGESVREEKNMSLKLGYLIGTNNIIEVKNGNDTEKWQVLIKQFSNFQPIEYLDIRRIGYNATMQCIINKIN
;
A
#
# COMPACT_ATOMS: atom_id res chain seq x y z
N MET A 1 8.98 15.82 7.89
CA MET A 1 9.11 14.45 7.38
C MET A 1 10.18 14.41 6.31
N ASN A 2 11.12 13.54 6.42
CA ASN A 2 12.17 13.39 5.42
C ASN A 2 11.88 12.21 4.48
N LEU A 3 12.69 12.06 3.45
CA LEU A 3 12.49 11.00 2.46
C LEU A 3 12.60 9.60 3.07
N ASP A 4 13.46 9.44 4.06
CA ASP A 4 13.63 8.14 4.71
C ASP A 4 12.34 7.71 5.43
N ASP A 5 11.65 8.67 6.04
CA ASP A 5 10.38 8.37 6.70
C ASP A 5 9.30 7.96 5.69
N ILE A 6 9.29 8.60 4.53
CA ILE A 6 8.34 8.29 3.47
C ILE A 6 8.55 6.87 2.96
N GLU A 7 9.80 6.53 2.62
CA GLU A 7 10.15 5.21 2.14
C GLU A 7 9.90 4.15 3.20
N ARG A 8 10.22 4.47 4.44
CA ARG A 8 10.05 3.53 5.52
C ARG A 8 8.58 3.18 5.76
N LYS A 9 7.71 4.18 5.73
CA LYS A 9 6.27 3.95 5.87
C LYS A 9 5.73 3.08 4.75
N GLN A 10 6.19 3.30 3.54
CA GLN A 10 5.80 2.47 2.40
C GLN A 10 6.21 1.01 2.60
N LEU A 11 7.44 0.78 3.04
CA LEU A 11 7.93 -0.57 3.29
C LEU A 11 7.19 -1.25 4.44
N ILE A 12 6.85 -0.50 5.47
CA ILE A 12 6.06 -1.02 6.58
C ILE A 12 4.68 -1.44 6.11
N LEU A 13 4.07 -0.64 5.26
CA LEU A 13 2.76 -0.97 4.69
C LEU A 13 2.84 -2.24 3.84
N ILE A 14 3.86 -2.36 3.01
CA ILE A 14 4.06 -3.55 2.17
C ILE A 14 4.24 -4.79 3.03
N ASP A 15 5.04 -4.68 4.07
CA ASP A 15 5.28 -5.79 5.00
C ASP A 15 3.98 -6.20 5.71
N PHE A 16 3.22 -5.21 6.16
CA PHE A 16 1.92 -5.46 6.78
C PHE A 16 0.97 -6.18 5.83
N LEU A 17 0.87 -5.72 4.58
CA LEU A 17 0.00 -6.35 3.60
C LEU A 17 0.45 -7.77 3.28
N SER A 18 1.75 -7.99 3.13
CA SER A 18 2.28 -9.33 2.87
C SER A 18 1.93 -10.31 3.98
N ASN A 19 2.07 -9.87 5.22
CA ASN A 19 1.78 -10.71 6.38
C ASN A 19 0.28 -10.96 6.57
N THR A 20 -0.54 -10.00 6.14
CA THR A 20 -1.99 -10.10 6.31
C THR A 20 -2.64 -10.92 5.21
N ILE A 21 -2.19 -10.74 3.97
CA ILE A 21 -2.75 -11.46 2.83
C ILE A 21 -2.37 -12.94 2.88
N LYS A 22 -1.14 -13.23 3.31
CA LYS A 22 -0.64 -14.60 3.48
C LYS A 22 -0.78 -15.48 2.25
N ASP A 23 -0.61 -14.89 1.08
CA ASP A 23 -0.66 -15.61 -0.18
C ASP A 23 0.67 -15.38 -0.91
N ASN A 24 1.53 -16.37 -0.88
CA ASN A 24 2.88 -16.27 -1.45
C ASN A 24 2.88 -16.18 -2.98
N THR A 25 1.76 -16.45 -3.62
CA THR A 25 1.66 -16.33 -5.08
C THR A 25 1.55 -14.88 -5.52
N TRP A 26 1.15 -14.00 -4.62
CA TRP A 26 1.08 -12.58 -4.89
C TRP A 26 2.34 -11.87 -4.39
N LYS A 27 2.98 -11.14 -5.29
CA LYS A 27 4.12 -10.31 -4.94
C LYS A 27 3.66 -8.89 -4.67
N ILE A 28 4.13 -8.29 -3.60
CA ILE A 28 3.79 -6.92 -3.25
C ILE A 28 5.02 -6.07 -3.38
N LYS A 29 4.96 -5.04 -4.20
CA LYS A 29 6.11 -4.23 -4.58
C LYS A 29 5.84 -2.75 -4.42
N ALA A 30 6.92 -1.98 -4.24
CA ALA A 30 6.83 -0.53 -4.16
C ALA A 30 6.65 0.12 -5.54
N GLU A 31 7.10 -0.56 -6.59
CA GLU A 31 6.95 -0.07 -7.95
C GLU A 31 6.91 -1.24 -8.92
N TYR A 32 6.28 -1.03 -10.06
CA TYR A 32 6.23 -2.04 -11.11
C TYR A 32 7.39 -1.83 -12.06
N GLN A 33 8.08 -2.90 -12.38
CA GLN A 33 9.14 -2.88 -13.38
C GLN A 33 8.71 -3.67 -14.61
N THR A 34 8.94 -3.11 -15.78
CA THR A 34 8.56 -3.76 -17.05
C THR A 34 9.26 -5.09 -17.26
N SER A 35 10.38 -5.32 -16.59
CA SER A 35 11.11 -6.59 -16.65
C SER A 35 10.52 -7.65 -15.73
N ASP A 36 9.53 -7.32 -14.93
CA ASP A 36 8.92 -8.27 -14.00
C ASP A 36 8.10 -9.31 -14.74
N ASN A 37 8.35 -10.56 -14.40
CA ASN A 37 7.62 -11.69 -14.98
C ASN A 37 6.57 -12.23 -14.02
N ASP A 38 6.31 -11.54 -12.93
CA ASP A 38 5.34 -11.98 -11.94
C ASP A 38 3.93 -11.88 -12.52
N SER A 39 3.19 -12.98 -12.44
CA SER A 39 1.84 -13.02 -12.96
C SER A 39 0.83 -12.37 -12.03
N LYS A 40 1.12 -12.35 -10.74
CA LYS A 40 0.27 -11.76 -9.73
C LYS A 40 1.08 -10.78 -8.91
N VAL A 41 0.74 -9.50 -9.02
CA VAL A 41 1.50 -8.46 -8.34
C VAL A 41 0.58 -7.36 -7.82
N ILE A 42 0.88 -6.88 -6.64
CA ILE A 42 0.24 -5.70 -6.07
C ILE A 42 1.32 -4.64 -5.94
N VAL A 43 1.08 -3.49 -6.54
CA VAL A 43 2.02 -2.36 -6.48
C VAL A 43 1.47 -1.31 -5.56
N VAL A 44 2.24 -0.95 -4.55
CA VAL A 44 1.86 0.03 -3.53
C VAL A 44 2.77 1.24 -3.69
N GLN A 45 2.27 2.28 -4.31
CA GLN A 45 3.04 3.49 -4.57
C GLN A 45 2.54 4.65 -3.75
N GLU A 46 3.46 5.41 -3.18
CA GLU A 46 3.06 6.61 -2.50
C GLU A 46 2.44 7.58 -3.50
N GLN A 47 1.28 8.12 -3.16
CA GLN A 47 0.60 9.06 -4.00
C GLN A 47 1.08 10.46 -3.65
N THR A 48 1.95 11.02 -4.47
CA THR A 48 2.49 12.36 -4.27
C THR A 48 1.51 13.39 -4.81
N GLY A 49 1.53 14.57 -4.22
CA GLY A 49 0.70 15.69 -4.65
C GLY A 49 -0.70 15.70 -4.09
N SER A 50 -1.28 14.56 -3.82
CA SER A 50 -2.61 14.49 -3.24
C SER A 50 -2.64 14.83 -1.77
N LYS A 51 -1.53 14.85 -1.18
CA LYS A 51 -1.40 15.14 0.23
C LYS A 51 -1.28 16.58 0.54
N VAL A 52 -1.65 17.39 -0.36
CA VAL A 52 -1.71 18.76 -0.07
C VAL A 52 -2.77 19.00 0.86
N VAL A 53 -2.45 19.26 1.95
CA VAL A 53 -3.32 19.25 2.87
C VAL A 53 -3.23 20.32 3.79
N PHE A 54 -4.12 20.66 4.28
CA PHE A 54 -4.54 21.65 5.10
C PHE A 54 -4.10 21.39 6.49
N TYR A 55 -2.88 21.73 6.79
CA TYR A 55 -2.38 21.61 8.11
C TYR A 55 -2.24 22.96 8.72
N ASP A 56 -2.57 23.04 9.96
CA ASP A 56 -2.03 24.06 10.81
C ASP A 56 -0.55 23.81 10.98
N SER A 57 0.21 24.82 11.32
CA SER A 57 1.63 24.68 11.51
C SER A 57 2.04 23.64 12.54
N ASP A 58 1.13 23.33 13.46
CA ASP A 58 1.40 22.38 14.53
C ASP A 58 0.82 21.00 14.25
N THR A 59 0.18 20.82 13.10
CA THR A 59 -0.48 19.56 12.79
C THR A 59 0.39 18.71 11.91
N THR A 60 0.66 17.50 12.34
CA THR A 60 1.32 16.52 11.50
C THR A 60 0.32 15.93 10.53
N PRO A 61 0.71 15.64 9.30
CA PRO A 61 -0.17 14.93 8.39
C PRO A 61 -0.66 13.65 9.03
N LEU A 62 -1.98 13.55 9.17
CA LEU A 62 -2.56 12.38 9.80
C LEU A 62 -2.65 11.21 8.84
N TYR A 63 -2.84 11.49 7.55
CA TYR A 63 -3.12 10.44 6.60
C TYR A 63 -2.01 10.30 5.57
N ASN A 64 -1.73 9.04 5.24
CA ASN A 64 -0.87 8.68 4.13
C ASN A 64 -1.75 8.12 3.02
N TYR A 65 -1.43 8.48 1.79
CA TYR A 65 -2.19 8.05 0.62
C TYR A 65 -1.30 7.22 -0.28
N TYR A 66 -1.81 6.08 -0.68
CA TYR A 66 -1.08 5.17 -1.57
C TYR A 66 -1.96 4.77 -2.72
N SER A 67 -1.36 4.68 -3.89
CA SER A 67 -2.01 4.10 -5.06
C SER A 67 -1.75 2.61 -5.01
N ILE A 68 -2.81 1.82 -5.06
CA ILE A 68 -2.73 0.37 -5.03
C ILE A 68 -3.14 -0.15 -6.40
N ASN A 69 -2.24 -0.84 -7.07
CA ASN A 69 -2.51 -1.44 -8.36
C ASN A 69 -2.45 -2.95 -8.23
N VAL A 70 -3.48 -3.62 -8.71
CA VAL A 70 -3.62 -5.07 -8.60
C VAL A 70 -3.60 -5.67 -10.00
N TYR A 71 -2.60 -6.49 -10.28
CA TYR A 71 -2.43 -7.18 -11.56
C TYR A 71 -2.43 -8.68 -11.32
N GLY A 72 -3.39 -9.37 -11.88
CA GLY A 72 -3.48 -10.83 -11.76
C GLY A 72 -3.40 -11.51 -13.11
N GLU A 73 -3.58 -12.82 -13.11
CA GLU A 73 -3.62 -13.59 -14.35
C GLU A 73 -4.96 -13.49 -15.05
N SER A 74 -5.99 -13.08 -14.31
CA SER A 74 -7.33 -12.91 -14.85
C SER A 74 -8.06 -11.80 -14.11
N VAL A 75 -9.09 -11.27 -14.73
CA VAL A 75 -9.96 -10.25 -14.14
C VAL A 75 -10.57 -10.77 -12.84
N ARG A 76 -10.93 -12.05 -12.82
CA ARG A 76 -11.53 -12.66 -11.63
C ARG A 76 -10.58 -12.64 -10.45
N GLU A 77 -9.31 -12.98 -10.68
CA GLU A 77 -8.31 -12.95 -9.61
C GLU A 77 -8.08 -11.54 -9.11
N GLU A 78 -8.04 -10.58 -10.02
CA GLU A 78 -7.85 -9.17 -9.66
C GLU A 78 -9.01 -8.65 -8.82
N LYS A 79 -10.23 -9.00 -9.20
CA LYS A 79 -11.41 -8.62 -8.43
C LYS A 79 -11.43 -9.26 -7.05
N ASN A 80 -11.08 -10.54 -6.98
CA ASN A 80 -11.04 -11.25 -5.71
C ASN A 80 -10.00 -10.63 -4.77
N MET A 81 -8.82 -10.29 -5.27
CA MET A 81 -7.79 -9.64 -4.46
C MET A 81 -8.23 -8.23 -4.04
N SER A 82 -8.89 -7.49 -4.92
CA SER A 82 -9.41 -6.16 -4.59
C SER A 82 -10.43 -6.23 -3.46
N LEU A 83 -11.32 -7.22 -3.49
CA LEU A 83 -12.27 -7.44 -2.40
C LEU A 83 -11.56 -7.79 -1.10
N LYS A 84 -10.55 -8.64 -1.18
CA LYS A 84 -9.76 -9.04 -0.03
C LYS A 84 -9.07 -7.85 0.62
N LEU A 85 -8.51 -6.96 -0.18
CA LEU A 85 -7.93 -5.73 0.32
C LEU A 85 -8.99 -4.83 0.98
N GLY A 86 -10.18 -4.78 0.40
CA GLY A 86 -11.28 -3.99 0.96
C GLY A 86 -11.70 -4.41 2.36
N TYR A 87 -11.50 -5.67 2.71
CA TYR A 87 -11.81 -6.14 4.06
C TYR A 87 -10.85 -5.60 5.12
N LEU A 88 -9.76 -4.97 4.71
CA LEU A 88 -8.83 -4.35 5.64
C LEU A 88 -9.30 -2.99 6.14
N ILE A 89 -10.35 -2.44 5.53
CA ILE A 89 -10.88 -1.14 5.95
C ILE A 89 -11.32 -1.22 7.40
N GLY A 90 -10.85 -0.27 8.18
CA GLY A 90 -11.17 -0.20 9.62
C GLY A 90 -10.25 -1.01 10.51
N THR A 91 -9.34 -1.79 9.93
CA THR A 91 -8.41 -2.54 10.75
C THR A 91 -7.32 -1.64 11.30
N ASN A 92 -7.01 -1.84 12.57
CA ASN A 92 -5.98 -1.07 13.27
C ASN A 92 -5.03 -2.09 13.90
N ASN A 93 -3.82 -2.14 13.40
CA ASN A 93 -2.85 -3.15 13.79
C ASN A 93 -1.57 -2.51 14.30
N ILE A 94 -0.95 -3.18 15.27
CA ILE A 94 0.38 -2.80 15.74
C ILE A 94 1.33 -3.90 15.30
N ILE A 95 2.36 -3.50 14.57
CA ILE A 95 3.35 -4.44 14.07
C ILE A 95 4.72 -4.11 14.65
N GLU A 96 5.54 -5.11 14.77
CA GLU A 96 6.91 -4.95 15.22
C GLU A 96 7.86 -5.07 14.04
N VAL A 97 8.76 -4.12 13.91
CA VAL A 97 9.74 -4.07 12.84
C VAL A 97 11.11 -3.88 13.43
N LYS A 98 12.06 -4.64 12.94
CA LYS A 98 13.44 -4.49 13.38
C LYS A 98 14.15 -3.38 12.62
N ASN A 99 14.88 -2.57 13.37
CA ASN A 99 15.70 -1.53 12.82
C ASN A 99 17.08 -1.66 13.46
N GLY A 100 17.97 -2.40 12.79
CA GLY A 100 19.25 -2.75 13.38
C GLY A 100 19.07 -3.67 14.56
N ASN A 101 19.56 -3.26 15.72
CA ASN A 101 19.41 -4.01 16.97
C ASN A 101 18.14 -3.65 17.73
N ASP A 102 17.42 -2.65 17.28
CA ASP A 102 16.23 -2.17 17.95
C ASP A 102 14.98 -2.78 17.34
N THR A 103 13.95 -2.94 18.17
CA THR A 103 12.63 -3.33 17.72
C THR A 103 11.71 -2.12 17.84
N GLU A 104 11.11 -1.76 16.74
CA GLU A 104 10.16 -0.65 16.68
C GLU A 104 8.75 -1.16 16.56
N LYS A 105 7.82 -0.44 17.13
CA LYS A 105 6.40 -0.73 16.98
C LYS A 105 5.76 0.34 16.11
N TRP A 106 4.99 -0.10 15.16
CA TRP A 106 4.30 0.79 14.22
C TRP A 106 2.83 0.49 14.20
N GLN A 107 2.03 1.54 14.16
CA GLN A 107 0.60 1.42 13.97
C GLN A 107 0.29 1.50 12.47
N VAL A 108 -0.52 0.58 11.99
CA VAL A 108 -1.04 0.61 10.63
C VAL A 108 -2.56 0.55 10.72
N LEU A 109 -3.19 1.64 10.38
CA LEU A 109 -4.65 1.75 10.36
C LEU A 109 -5.10 2.00 8.93
N ILE A 110 -5.88 1.11 8.37
CA ILE A 110 -6.45 1.28 7.04
C ILE A 110 -7.78 2.00 7.19
N LYS A 111 -7.83 3.23 6.69
CA LYS A 111 -9.01 4.08 6.87
C LYS A 111 -10.06 3.80 5.81
N GLN A 112 -9.65 3.84 4.56
CA GLN A 112 -10.57 3.61 3.45
C GLN A 112 -9.82 3.35 2.15
N PHE A 113 -10.54 2.79 1.20
CA PHE A 113 -10.11 2.70 -0.19
C PHE A 113 -11.12 3.47 -1.03
N SER A 114 -10.66 4.08 -2.10
CA SER A 114 -11.55 4.48 -3.18
C SER A 114 -12.06 3.21 -3.86
N ASN A 115 -13.08 3.34 -4.70
CA ASN A 115 -13.54 2.20 -5.49
C ASN A 115 -12.42 1.75 -6.41
N PHE A 116 -12.21 0.44 -6.50
CA PHE A 116 -11.26 -0.12 -7.43
C PHE A 116 -11.78 0.07 -8.86
N GLN A 117 -10.96 0.68 -9.71
CA GLN A 117 -11.31 0.96 -11.09
C GLN A 117 -10.38 0.22 -12.02
N PRO A 118 -10.88 -0.31 -13.15
CA PRO A 118 -10.00 -0.91 -14.15
C PRO A 118 -9.03 0.14 -14.68
N ILE A 119 -7.78 -0.26 -14.85
CA ILE A 119 -6.77 0.58 -15.48
C ILE A 119 -6.01 -0.22 -16.51
N GLU A 120 -5.50 0.46 -17.52
CA GLU A 120 -4.65 -0.14 -18.52
C GLU A 120 -3.32 0.58 -18.54
N TYR A 121 -2.26 -0.18 -18.38
CA TYR A 121 -0.92 0.36 -18.49
C TYR A 121 -0.38 0.03 -19.87
N LEU A 122 -0.27 1.05 -20.72
CA LEU A 122 0.19 0.86 -22.08
C LEU A 122 1.60 0.33 -22.16
N ASP A 123 2.46 0.78 -21.26
CA ASP A 123 3.87 0.39 -21.26
C ASP A 123 4.07 -1.09 -20.98
N ILE A 124 3.21 -1.68 -20.17
CA ILE A 124 3.33 -3.08 -19.79
C ILE A 124 2.24 -3.93 -20.45
N ARG A 125 1.36 -3.30 -21.21
CA ARG A 125 0.25 -3.95 -21.93
C ARG A 125 -0.56 -4.84 -21.01
N ARG A 126 -0.88 -4.32 -19.83
CA ARG A 126 -1.56 -5.09 -18.82
C ARG A 126 -2.72 -4.30 -18.27
N ILE A 127 -3.84 -4.99 -18.08
CA ILE A 127 -5.02 -4.43 -17.45
C ILE A 127 -5.02 -4.87 -16.00
N GLY A 128 -5.32 -3.94 -15.12
CA GLY A 128 -5.41 -4.22 -13.70
C GLY A 128 -6.50 -3.38 -13.06
N TYR A 129 -6.47 -3.32 -11.75
CA TYR A 129 -7.38 -2.50 -10.97
C TYR A 129 -6.59 -1.57 -10.08
N ASN A 130 -7.08 -0.35 -9.95
CA ASN A 130 -6.43 0.69 -9.16
C ASN A 130 -7.41 1.26 -8.13
N ALA A 131 -6.89 1.54 -6.97
CA ALA A 131 -7.60 2.30 -5.94
C ALA A 131 -6.60 3.18 -5.20
N THR A 132 -7.11 4.20 -4.54
CA THR A 132 -6.34 4.99 -3.59
C THR A 132 -6.68 4.51 -2.20
N MET A 133 -5.65 4.20 -1.43
CA MET A 133 -5.80 3.79 -0.05
C MET A 133 -5.40 4.93 0.87
N GLN A 134 -6.26 5.22 1.82
CA GLN A 134 -5.98 6.18 2.88
C GLN A 134 -5.69 5.43 4.17
N CYS A 135 -4.56 5.71 4.76
CA CYS A 135 -4.16 5.01 5.98
C CYS A 135 -3.37 5.92 6.92
N ILE A 136 -3.17 5.42 8.13
CA ILE A 136 -2.31 6.06 9.11
C ILE A 136 -1.20 5.08 9.44
N ILE A 137 0.03 5.50 9.27
CA ILE A 137 1.21 4.69 9.58
C ILE A 137 2.09 5.52 10.48
N ASN A 138 2.15 5.15 11.74
CA ASN A 138 2.89 5.92 12.75
C ASN A 138 3.74 5.00 13.61
N LYS A 139 4.93 5.49 13.93
CA LYS A 139 5.77 4.83 14.90
C LYS A 139 5.22 5.09 16.31
N ILE A 140 5.13 4.04 17.08
CA ILE A 140 4.68 4.12 18.46
C ILE A 140 5.90 4.15 19.38
N ASN A 141 5.94 5.12 20.24
CA ASN A 141 7.02 5.24 21.20
C ASN A 141 6.76 4.45 22.48
#